data_13f5e1855162f6a864e171ebd9ab8ff5
#
_entry.id   13f5e1855162f6a864e171ebd9ab8ff5
#
_cell.length_a   1.000
_cell.length_b   1.000
_cell.length_c   1.000
_cell.angle_alpha   90.00
_cell.angle_beta   90.00
_cell.angle_gamma   90.00
#
_symmetry.space_group_name_H-M   'P 1'
#
loop_
_entity.id
_entity.type
_entity.pdbx_description
1 polymer ?
#
loop_
_entity_poly.entity_id
_entity_poly.type
_entity_poly.pdbx_seq_one_letter_code
_entity_poly.pdbx_strand_id
1 'polypeptide(L)'
;MQNLIKPNLLDSKLVHHFKMKKILFLFIIFFNFGHSAADNKIAYIDIDYILNNSLVGKSITEHIQKIKEKKNKELELIEKKLTEKENDIVKQKNIIEKNEFEKKIETLKSEISEYRNKKLLANKDINKKKLDYTKKVLKVLDPIISKYVEDNSINIVFPKKNIVIAKKNFDITNSIMNLLNQQLVQIDF
;
A
#
# COMPACT_ATOMS: atom_id res chain seq x y z
N MET A 1 51.91 -84.98 10.66
CA MET A 1 52.35 -84.00 9.66
C MET A 1 51.25 -83.00 9.50
N GLN A 2 51.37 -81.86 10.17
CA GLN A 2 50.38 -80.72 10.07
C GLN A 2 50.94 -79.68 9.12
N ASN A 3 50.35 -79.51 7.96
CA ASN A 3 50.65 -78.41 7.07
C ASN A 3 49.85 -77.17 7.49
N LEU A 4 50.52 -76.26 8.14
CA LEU A 4 50.01 -74.90 8.42
C LEU A 4 50.07 -74.08 7.13
N ILE A 5 48.89 -73.86 6.52
CA ILE A 5 48.71 -72.91 5.38
C ILE A 5 48.77 -71.49 5.98
N LYS A 6 49.82 -70.74 5.68
CA LYS A 6 49.94 -69.32 6.03
C LYS A 6 48.98 -68.49 5.14
N PRO A 7 48.17 -67.66 5.69
CA PRO A 7 47.32 -66.79 4.85
C PRO A 7 48.22 -65.81 4.09
N ASN A 8 47.94 -65.67 2.80
CA ASN A 8 48.68 -64.87 1.83
C ASN A 8 48.57 -63.36 2.19
N LEU A 9 49.72 -62.74 2.52
CA LEU A 9 49.82 -61.27 2.81
C LEU A 9 49.36 -60.38 1.67
N LEU A 10 49.17 -60.87 0.46
CA LEU A 10 48.69 -60.20 -0.69
C LEU A 10 47.19 -59.91 -0.60
N ASP A 11 46.41 -60.75 0.04
CA ASP A 11 44.95 -60.59 0.15
C ASP A 11 44.56 -59.48 1.14
N SER A 12 45.34 -59.27 2.18
CA SER A 12 45.07 -58.23 3.18
C SER A 12 45.29 -56.83 2.62
N LYS A 13 46.29 -56.63 1.77
CA LYS A 13 46.51 -55.30 1.11
C LYS A 13 45.49 -55.00 0.07
N LEU A 14 44.99 -55.99 -0.67
CA LEU A 14 43.92 -55.79 -1.67
C LEU A 14 42.58 -55.42 -1.03
N VAL A 15 42.22 -56.08 0.06
CA VAL A 15 41.01 -55.82 0.82
C VAL A 15 41.07 -54.45 1.49
N HIS A 16 42.25 -54.04 1.98
CA HIS A 16 42.42 -52.70 2.56
C HIS A 16 42.31 -51.58 1.51
N HIS A 17 42.83 -51.80 0.31
CA HIS A 17 42.74 -50.84 -0.79
C HIS A 17 41.29 -50.68 -1.31
N PHE A 18 40.52 -51.77 -1.34
CA PHE A 18 39.12 -51.75 -1.75
C PHE A 18 38.22 -51.08 -0.69
N LYS A 19 38.48 -51.27 0.60
CA LYS A 19 37.80 -50.60 1.69
C LYS A 19 38.10 -49.10 1.71
N MET A 20 39.35 -48.69 1.49
CA MET A 20 39.72 -47.25 1.41
C MET A 20 39.06 -46.56 0.22
N LYS A 21 38.98 -47.20 -0.97
CA LYS A 21 38.29 -46.63 -2.11
C LYS A 21 36.78 -46.44 -1.87
N LYS A 22 36.13 -47.37 -1.16
CA LYS A 22 34.72 -47.25 -0.79
C LYS A 22 34.48 -46.12 0.23
N ILE A 23 35.38 -45.96 1.21
CA ILE A 23 35.32 -44.87 2.20
C ILE A 23 35.57 -43.53 1.50
N LEU A 24 36.53 -43.45 0.57
CA LEU A 24 36.80 -42.23 -0.19
C LEU A 24 35.60 -41.87 -1.09
N PHE A 25 34.94 -42.85 -1.70
CA PHE A 25 33.73 -42.63 -2.53
C PHE A 25 32.52 -42.16 -1.69
N LEU A 26 32.38 -42.69 -0.47
CA LEU A 26 31.35 -42.25 0.49
C LEU A 26 31.61 -40.83 0.97
N PHE A 27 32.88 -40.45 1.17
CA PHE A 27 33.28 -39.10 1.57
C PHE A 27 33.02 -38.06 0.46
N ILE A 28 33.19 -38.42 -0.82
CA ILE A 28 32.87 -37.56 -1.98
C ILE A 28 31.38 -37.34 -2.11
N ILE A 29 30.53 -38.33 -1.77
CA ILE A 29 29.05 -38.16 -1.78
C ILE A 29 28.60 -37.22 -0.66
N PHE A 30 29.22 -37.26 0.52
CA PHE A 30 28.89 -36.34 1.63
C PHE A 30 29.33 -34.90 1.37
N PHE A 31 30.35 -34.64 0.55
CA PHE A 31 30.84 -33.30 0.25
C PHE A 31 30.02 -32.56 -0.77
N ASN A 32 29.08 -33.24 -1.46
CA ASN A 32 28.14 -32.62 -2.42
C ASN A 32 26.84 -32.15 -1.77
N PHE A 33 26.70 -32.14 -0.44
CA PHE A 33 25.65 -31.34 0.21
C PHE A 33 26.04 -29.88 0.05
N GLY A 34 25.78 -29.37 -1.17
CA GLY A 34 25.94 -27.96 -1.48
C GLY A 34 25.18 -27.16 -0.44
N HIS A 35 25.86 -26.21 0.17
CA HIS A 35 25.24 -25.17 0.93
C HIS A 35 24.29 -24.47 -0.03
N SER A 36 23.00 -24.82 0.05
CA SER A 36 21.95 -23.97 -0.51
C SER A 36 22.05 -22.67 0.30
N ALA A 37 22.83 -21.73 -0.19
CA ALA A 37 22.76 -20.36 0.29
C ALA A 37 21.30 -19.98 0.13
N ALA A 38 20.59 -19.83 1.23
CA ALA A 38 19.24 -19.31 1.21
C ALA A 38 19.32 -17.98 0.47
N ASP A 39 18.83 -17.97 -0.77
CA ASP A 39 18.80 -16.78 -1.61
C ASP A 39 17.80 -15.83 -0.96
N ASN A 40 18.30 -14.96 -0.09
CA ASN A 40 17.50 -14.01 0.67
C ASN A 40 16.93 -12.98 -0.31
N LYS A 41 15.84 -13.33 -0.97
CA LYS A 41 15.17 -12.45 -1.90
C LYS A 41 14.52 -11.29 -1.15
N ILE A 42 14.94 -10.10 -1.50
CA ILE A 42 14.41 -8.84 -0.99
C ILE A 42 13.65 -8.15 -2.13
N ALA A 43 12.55 -7.50 -1.80
CA ALA A 43 11.80 -6.69 -2.74
C ALA A 43 11.42 -5.34 -2.14
N TYR A 44 10.94 -4.43 -2.98
CA TYR A 44 10.30 -3.20 -2.52
C TYR A 44 9.03 -2.90 -3.32
N ILE A 45 8.13 -2.15 -2.69
CA ILE A 45 6.82 -1.82 -3.23
C ILE A 45 6.46 -0.36 -2.97
N ASP A 46 5.84 0.28 -3.94
CA ASP A 46 5.27 1.62 -3.85
C ASP A 46 3.74 1.52 -3.66
N ILE A 47 3.31 1.40 -2.40
CA ILE A 47 1.88 1.32 -2.05
C ILE A 47 1.14 2.59 -2.47
N ASP A 48 1.74 3.78 -2.28
CA ASP A 48 1.13 5.04 -2.64
C ASP A 48 0.91 5.14 -4.17
N TYR A 49 1.86 4.65 -4.96
CA TYR A 49 1.71 4.55 -6.40
C TYR A 49 0.55 3.62 -6.79
N ILE A 50 0.45 2.44 -6.18
CA ILE A 50 -0.64 1.48 -6.44
C ILE A 50 -2.00 2.10 -6.09
N LEU A 51 -2.12 2.72 -4.90
CA LEU A 51 -3.36 3.35 -4.46
C LEU A 51 -3.84 4.49 -5.37
N ASN A 52 -2.92 5.19 -6.04
CA ASN A 52 -3.27 6.29 -6.93
C ASN A 52 -3.45 5.88 -8.40
N ASN A 53 -2.77 4.82 -8.85
CA ASN A 53 -2.69 4.48 -10.28
C ASN A 53 -3.43 3.20 -10.68
N SER A 54 -3.83 2.34 -9.72
CA SER A 54 -4.67 1.18 -10.01
C SER A 54 -6.06 1.59 -10.51
N LEU A 55 -6.78 0.67 -11.14
CA LEU A 55 -8.14 0.90 -11.62
C LEU A 55 -9.06 1.35 -10.48
N VAL A 56 -9.02 0.66 -9.34
CA VAL A 56 -9.80 1.03 -8.16
C VAL A 56 -9.37 2.37 -7.58
N GLY A 57 -8.06 2.70 -7.57
CA GLY A 57 -7.56 3.99 -7.09
C GLY A 57 -8.06 5.16 -7.92
N LYS A 58 -8.05 5.01 -9.24
CA LYS A 58 -8.63 5.99 -10.18
C LYS A 58 -10.13 6.16 -9.98
N SER A 59 -10.88 5.05 -9.84
CA SER A 59 -12.31 5.07 -9.57
C SER A 59 -12.64 5.82 -8.27
N ILE A 60 -11.87 5.60 -7.20
CA ILE A 60 -12.00 6.35 -5.94
C ILE A 60 -11.73 7.84 -6.14
N THR A 61 -10.67 8.17 -6.87
CA THR A 61 -10.30 9.57 -7.14
C THR A 61 -11.41 10.30 -7.88
N GLU A 62 -11.96 9.68 -8.92
CA GLU A 62 -13.10 10.24 -9.69
C GLU A 62 -14.35 10.40 -8.82
N HIS A 63 -14.67 9.41 -7.98
CA HIS A 63 -15.82 9.50 -7.08
C HIS A 63 -15.66 10.62 -6.05
N ILE A 64 -14.50 10.73 -5.42
CA ILE A 64 -14.18 11.81 -4.47
C ILE A 64 -14.24 13.18 -5.16
N GLN A 65 -13.76 13.28 -6.39
CA GLN A 65 -13.82 14.53 -7.16
C GLN A 65 -15.28 14.95 -7.42
N LYS A 66 -16.17 14.03 -7.82
CA LYS A 66 -17.60 14.31 -7.99
C LYS A 66 -18.27 14.79 -6.69
N ILE A 67 -17.94 14.17 -5.55
CA ILE A 67 -18.43 14.62 -4.24
C ILE A 67 -17.96 16.05 -3.94
N LYS A 68 -16.67 16.32 -4.15
CA LYS A 68 -16.06 17.64 -3.94
C LYS A 68 -16.71 18.72 -4.80
N GLU A 69 -16.91 18.45 -6.07
CA GLU A 69 -17.57 19.37 -6.99
C GLU A 69 -19.00 19.69 -6.56
N LYS A 70 -19.78 18.67 -6.18
CA LYS A 70 -21.14 18.87 -5.66
C LYS A 70 -21.13 19.75 -4.40
N LYS A 71 -20.25 19.46 -3.45
CA LYS A 71 -20.13 20.23 -2.20
C LYS A 71 -19.66 21.67 -2.45
N ASN A 72 -18.73 21.87 -3.37
CA ASN A 72 -18.27 23.21 -3.74
C ASN A 72 -19.40 24.03 -4.36
N LYS A 73 -20.20 23.47 -5.27
CA LYS A 73 -21.37 24.17 -5.85
C LYS A 73 -22.40 24.54 -4.77
N GLU A 74 -22.68 23.65 -3.82
CA GLU A 74 -23.56 23.95 -2.68
C GLU A 74 -23.04 25.12 -1.84
N LEU A 75 -21.72 25.11 -1.54
CA LEU A 75 -21.08 26.17 -0.75
C LEU A 75 -21.02 27.51 -1.49
N GLU A 76 -20.72 27.48 -2.78
CA GLU A 76 -20.72 28.68 -3.65
C GLU A 76 -22.08 29.37 -3.68
N LEU A 77 -23.17 28.60 -3.78
CA LEU A 77 -24.52 29.17 -3.71
C LEU A 77 -24.84 29.85 -2.38
N ILE A 78 -24.33 29.28 -1.27
CA ILE A 78 -24.51 29.89 0.05
C ILE A 78 -23.67 31.16 0.15
N GLU A 79 -22.42 31.14 -0.29
CA GLU A 79 -21.49 32.26 -0.27
C GLU A 79 -22.07 33.45 -1.09
N LYS A 80 -22.60 33.17 -2.27
CA LYS A 80 -23.26 34.17 -3.10
C LYS A 80 -24.44 34.84 -2.38
N LYS A 81 -25.31 34.05 -1.74
CA LYS A 81 -26.44 34.57 -0.95
C LYS A 81 -26.00 35.44 0.23
N LEU A 82 -24.92 35.03 0.92
CA LEU A 82 -24.36 35.81 2.02
C LEU A 82 -23.80 37.15 1.54
N THR A 83 -23.08 37.14 0.41
CA THR A 83 -22.55 38.36 -0.23
C THR A 83 -23.66 39.29 -0.67
N GLU A 84 -24.74 38.80 -1.31
CA GLU A 84 -25.89 39.58 -1.67
C GLU A 84 -26.57 40.20 -0.43
N LYS A 85 -26.75 39.42 0.63
CA LYS A 85 -27.32 39.86 1.91
C LYS A 85 -26.45 40.93 2.59
N GLU A 86 -25.15 40.77 2.58
CA GLU A 86 -24.19 41.76 3.11
C GLU A 86 -24.34 43.10 2.35
N ASN A 87 -24.34 43.05 1.02
CA ASN A 87 -24.51 44.24 0.18
C ASN A 87 -25.82 44.95 0.46
N ASP A 88 -26.91 44.20 0.63
CA ASP A 88 -28.22 44.78 0.91
C ASP A 88 -28.29 45.41 2.32
N ILE A 89 -27.69 44.82 3.32
CA ILE A 89 -27.58 45.41 4.66
C ILE A 89 -26.77 46.70 4.60
N VAL A 90 -25.67 46.74 3.86
CA VAL A 90 -24.84 47.95 3.71
C VAL A 90 -25.62 49.08 3.06
N LYS A 91 -26.42 48.80 2.00
CA LYS A 91 -27.28 49.81 1.36
C LYS A 91 -28.33 50.37 2.34
N GLN A 92 -28.82 49.60 3.27
CA GLN A 92 -29.85 49.98 4.24
C GLN A 92 -29.31 50.73 5.47
N LYS A 93 -28.00 50.83 5.65
CA LYS A 93 -27.35 51.41 6.83
C LYS A 93 -27.88 52.75 7.30
N ASN A 94 -28.20 53.63 6.34
CA ASN A 94 -28.70 54.99 6.62
C ASN A 94 -30.23 55.14 6.41
N ILE A 95 -30.95 54.02 6.15
CA ILE A 95 -32.36 54.02 5.81
C ILE A 95 -33.20 53.44 6.94
N ILE A 96 -32.70 52.43 7.63
CA ILE A 96 -33.44 51.72 8.66
C ILE A 96 -32.99 52.14 10.07
N GLU A 97 -33.84 51.89 11.06
CA GLU A 97 -33.57 52.08 12.46
C GLU A 97 -32.30 51.37 12.96
N LYS A 98 -31.52 52.01 13.82
CA LYS A 98 -30.27 51.47 14.31
C LYS A 98 -30.41 50.04 14.91
N ASN A 99 -31.43 49.80 15.72
CA ASN A 99 -31.69 48.49 16.32
C ASN A 99 -31.97 47.39 15.27
N GLU A 100 -32.67 47.75 14.18
CA GLU A 100 -32.96 46.87 13.09
C GLU A 100 -31.67 46.52 12.29
N PHE A 101 -30.85 47.55 12.05
CA PHE A 101 -29.55 47.35 11.39
C PHE A 101 -28.65 46.42 12.20
N GLU A 102 -28.53 46.63 13.52
CA GLU A 102 -27.74 45.78 14.41
C GLU A 102 -28.22 44.35 14.41
N LYS A 103 -29.51 44.06 14.44
CA LYS A 103 -30.10 42.74 14.35
C LYS A 103 -29.76 42.05 13.01
N LYS A 104 -29.80 42.78 11.89
CA LYS A 104 -29.43 42.25 10.57
C LYS A 104 -27.96 41.87 10.50
N ILE A 105 -27.07 42.69 11.09
CA ILE A 105 -25.63 42.40 11.18
C ILE A 105 -25.37 41.18 12.06
N GLU A 106 -26.05 41.02 13.19
CA GLU A 106 -25.90 39.87 14.06
C GLU A 106 -26.36 38.59 13.37
N THR A 107 -27.49 38.62 12.69
CA THR A 107 -27.99 37.50 11.87
C THR A 107 -26.97 37.11 10.78
N LEU A 108 -26.44 38.09 10.05
CA LEU A 108 -25.45 37.85 9.00
C LEU A 108 -24.17 37.20 9.58
N LYS A 109 -23.68 37.66 10.74
CA LYS A 109 -22.51 37.07 11.45
C LYS A 109 -22.77 35.62 11.80
N SER A 110 -23.97 35.28 12.30
CA SER A 110 -24.36 33.91 12.61
C SER A 110 -24.35 33.03 11.35
N GLU A 111 -24.98 33.50 10.26
CA GLU A 111 -25.01 32.77 9.01
C GLU A 111 -23.63 32.56 8.38
N ILE A 112 -22.73 33.53 8.47
CA ILE A 112 -21.32 33.41 8.06
C ILE A 112 -20.60 32.34 8.91
N SER A 113 -20.86 32.32 10.22
CA SER A 113 -20.31 31.31 11.12
C SER A 113 -20.79 29.90 10.76
N GLU A 114 -22.08 29.74 10.48
CA GLU A 114 -22.67 28.49 10.02
C GLU A 114 -22.08 28.03 8.66
N TYR A 115 -21.89 28.95 7.72
CA TYR A 115 -21.24 28.68 6.45
C TYR A 115 -19.81 28.14 6.63
N ARG A 116 -19.02 28.81 7.48
CA ARG A 116 -17.63 28.37 7.79
C ARG A 116 -17.61 26.98 8.39
N ASN A 117 -18.51 26.70 9.34
CA ASN A 117 -18.64 25.37 9.94
C ASN A 117 -19.06 24.34 8.90
N LYS A 118 -20.03 24.63 8.02
CA LYS A 118 -20.46 23.74 6.94
C LYS A 118 -19.31 23.41 5.98
N LYS A 119 -18.49 24.42 5.62
CA LYS A 119 -17.29 24.23 4.79
C LYS A 119 -16.25 23.31 5.46
N LEU A 120 -16.02 23.51 6.76
CA LEU A 120 -15.12 22.67 7.55
C LEU A 120 -15.60 21.21 7.61
N LEU A 121 -16.89 21.00 7.89
CA LEU A 121 -17.50 19.67 7.97
C LEU A 121 -17.50 18.96 6.61
N ALA A 122 -17.75 19.69 5.51
CA ALA A 122 -17.67 19.12 4.15
C ALA A 122 -16.27 18.60 3.84
N ASN A 123 -15.22 19.38 4.15
CA ASN A 123 -13.83 18.94 3.96
C ASN A 123 -13.47 17.74 4.84
N LYS A 124 -13.93 17.73 6.09
CA LYS A 124 -13.72 16.61 7.01
C LYS A 124 -14.39 15.32 6.51
N ASP A 125 -15.63 15.42 6.00
CA ASP A 125 -16.35 14.28 5.41
C ASP A 125 -15.64 13.71 4.19
N ILE A 126 -15.17 14.58 3.28
CA ILE A 126 -14.42 14.17 2.08
C ILE A 126 -13.14 13.42 2.47
N ASN A 127 -12.37 13.96 3.43
CA ASN A 127 -11.14 13.31 3.90
C ASN A 127 -11.42 11.97 4.58
N LYS A 128 -12.48 11.90 5.38
CA LYS A 128 -12.91 10.63 6.00
C LYS A 128 -13.27 9.58 4.95
N LYS A 129 -14.07 9.95 3.95
CA LYS A 129 -14.44 9.04 2.85
C LYS A 129 -13.21 8.53 2.11
N LYS A 130 -12.26 9.44 1.76
CA LYS A 130 -11.01 9.05 1.12
C LYS A 130 -10.24 8.03 1.96
N LEU A 131 -10.13 8.26 3.26
CA LEU A 131 -9.46 7.33 4.17
C LEU A 131 -10.17 5.97 4.25
N ASP A 132 -11.50 5.97 4.34
CA ASP A 132 -12.28 4.73 4.45
C ASP A 132 -12.19 3.90 3.15
N TYR A 133 -12.22 4.54 1.98
CA TYR A 133 -12.02 3.88 0.69
C TYR A 133 -10.60 3.32 0.55
N THR A 134 -9.57 4.09 0.95
CA THR A 134 -8.19 3.60 0.99
C THR A 134 -8.05 2.35 1.86
N LYS A 135 -8.67 2.34 3.05
CA LYS A 135 -8.67 1.15 3.92
C LYS A 135 -9.34 -0.07 3.28
N LYS A 136 -10.44 0.12 2.51
CA LYS A 136 -11.07 -0.97 1.76
C LYS A 136 -10.10 -1.58 0.74
N VAL A 137 -9.37 -0.75 0.00
CA VAL A 137 -8.37 -1.21 -0.99
C VAL A 137 -7.21 -1.94 -0.30
N LEU A 138 -6.68 -1.41 0.80
CA LEU A 138 -5.58 -2.06 1.53
C LEU A 138 -5.96 -3.45 2.04
N LYS A 139 -7.21 -3.66 2.50
CA LYS A 139 -7.70 -4.99 2.91
C LYS A 139 -7.67 -6.03 1.78
N VAL A 140 -7.83 -5.60 0.52
CA VAL A 140 -7.72 -6.49 -0.65
C VAL A 140 -6.25 -6.64 -1.07
N LEU A 141 -5.47 -5.58 -0.93
CA LEU A 141 -4.06 -5.54 -1.31
C LEU A 141 -3.17 -6.44 -0.44
N ASP A 142 -3.42 -6.47 0.87
CA ASP A 142 -2.63 -7.24 1.84
C ASP A 142 -2.53 -8.74 1.47
N PRO A 143 -3.63 -9.48 1.23
CA PRO A 143 -3.54 -10.89 0.83
C PRO A 143 -2.89 -11.08 -0.54
N ILE A 144 -3.01 -10.12 -1.47
CA ILE A 144 -2.35 -10.16 -2.78
C ILE A 144 -0.83 -10.08 -2.59
N ILE A 145 -0.36 -9.14 -1.76
CA ILE A 145 1.07 -9.00 -1.45
C ILE A 145 1.59 -10.26 -0.77
N SER A 146 0.88 -10.77 0.25
CA SER A 146 1.28 -11.95 1.01
C SER A 146 1.44 -13.17 0.10
N LYS A 147 0.44 -13.42 -0.75
CA LYS A 147 0.49 -14.53 -1.70
C LYS A 147 1.63 -14.37 -2.71
N TYR A 148 1.82 -13.18 -3.26
CA TYR A 148 2.90 -12.91 -4.22
C TYR A 148 4.28 -13.14 -3.60
N VAL A 149 4.47 -12.71 -2.36
CA VAL A 149 5.70 -12.86 -1.57
C VAL A 149 6.02 -14.35 -1.36
N GLU A 150 5.01 -15.14 -0.98
CA GLU A 150 5.13 -16.59 -0.81
C GLU A 150 5.47 -17.30 -2.12
N ASP A 151 4.66 -17.06 -3.18
CA ASP A 151 4.81 -17.69 -4.50
C ASP A 151 6.20 -17.41 -5.13
N ASN A 152 6.82 -16.27 -4.82
CA ASN A 152 8.12 -15.86 -5.36
C ASN A 152 9.30 -16.07 -4.39
N SER A 153 9.06 -16.69 -3.23
CA SER A 153 10.07 -16.92 -2.20
C SER A 153 10.78 -15.63 -1.78
N ILE A 154 10.04 -14.53 -1.64
CA ILE A 154 10.54 -13.25 -1.15
C ILE A 154 10.53 -13.28 0.37
N ASN A 155 11.64 -12.92 1.00
CA ASN A 155 11.78 -12.96 2.46
C ASN A 155 11.39 -11.65 3.13
N ILE A 156 11.64 -10.52 2.44
CA ILE A 156 11.39 -9.18 3.00
C ILE A 156 10.91 -8.24 1.89
N VAL A 157 9.89 -7.44 2.20
CA VAL A 157 9.41 -6.35 1.33
C VAL A 157 9.52 -5.03 2.06
N PHE A 158 10.20 -4.06 1.46
CA PHE A 158 10.35 -2.71 1.99
C PHE A 158 9.41 -1.72 1.28
N PRO A 159 8.87 -0.73 2.00
CA PRO A 159 8.24 0.41 1.35
C PRO A 159 9.26 1.19 0.51
N LYS A 160 8.94 1.50 -0.75
CA LYS A 160 9.85 2.23 -1.66
C LYS A 160 10.31 3.58 -1.09
N LYS A 161 9.45 4.28 -0.35
CA LYS A 161 9.77 5.56 0.30
C LYS A 161 10.91 5.49 1.32
N ASN A 162 11.26 4.29 1.81
CA ASN A 162 12.33 4.07 2.78
C ASN A 162 13.64 3.61 2.10
N ILE A 163 13.68 3.56 0.75
CA ILE A 163 14.83 3.07 -0.01
C ILE A 163 15.51 4.23 -0.71
N VAL A 164 16.80 4.40 -0.45
CA VAL A 164 17.62 5.44 -1.11
C VAL A 164 18.00 5.02 -2.51
N ILE A 165 18.44 3.75 -2.69
CA ILE A 165 18.84 3.18 -3.97
C ILE A 165 18.58 1.67 -4.00
N ALA A 166 18.05 1.17 -5.10
CA ALA A 166 17.88 -0.26 -5.34
C ALA A 166 17.86 -0.55 -6.85
N LYS A 167 18.16 -1.79 -7.23
CA LYS A 167 18.00 -2.24 -8.61
C LYS A 167 16.50 -2.39 -8.94
N LYS A 168 16.12 -2.04 -10.17
CA LYS A 168 14.72 -2.07 -10.64
C LYS A 168 14.08 -3.47 -10.60
N ASN A 169 14.88 -4.53 -10.70
CA ASN A 169 14.37 -5.91 -10.64
C ASN A 169 13.84 -6.34 -9.26
N PHE A 170 14.09 -5.54 -8.21
CA PHE A 170 13.49 -5.72 -6.88
C PHE A 170 12.15 -4.98 -6.69
N ASP A 171 11.73 -4.18 -7.68
CA ASP A 171 10.45 -3.45 -7.65
C ASP A 171 9.29 -4.36 -8.06
N ILE A 172 8.45 -4.73 -7.10
CA ILE A 172 7.27 -5.55 -7.33
C ILE A 172 5.98 -4.73 -7.53
N THR A 173 6.07 -3.41 -7.53
CA THR A 173 4.92 -2.49 -7.56
C THR A 173 3.97 -2.80 -8.72
N ASN A 174 4.50 -2.92 -9.95
CA ASN A 174 3.66 -3.17 -11.12
C ASN A 174 3.04 -4.58 -11.12
N SER A 175 3.75 -5.59 -10.64
CA SER A 175 3.23 -6.95 -10.51
C SER A 175 2.04 -6.99 -9.55
N ILE A 176 2.18 -6.38 -8.39
CA ILE A 176 1.11 -6.28 -7.39
C ILE A 176 -0.06 -5.43 -7.91
N MET A 177 0.22 -4.29 -8.57
CA MET A 177 -0.83 -3.45 -9.16
C MET A 177 -1.64 -4.20 -10.22
N ASN A 178 -0.99 -5.00 -11.06
CA ASN A 178 -1.68 -5.82 -12.07
C ASN A 178 -2.58 -6.87 -11.43
N LEU A 179 -2.13 -7.54 -10.37
CA LEU A 179 -2.94 -8.50 -9.61
C LEU A 179 -4.13 -7.81 -8.93
N LEU A 180 -3.92 -6.63 -8.34
CA LEU A 180 -5.02 -5.84 -7.78
C LEU A 180 -6.05 -5.47 -8.85
N ASN A 181 -5.61 -5.00 -10.02
CA ASN A 181 -6.51 -4.61 -11.11
C ASN A 181 -7.33 -5.79 -11.67
N GLN A 182 -6.84 -7.03 -11.57
CA GLN A 182 -7.58 -8.23 -11.94
C GLN A 182 -8.66 -8.59 -10.91
N GLN A 183 -8.45 -8.27 -9.63
CA GLN A 183 -9.36 -8.64 -8.55
C GLN A 183 -10.34 -7.53 -8.16
N LEU A 184 -9.92 -6.26 -8.31
CA LEU A 184 -10.68 -5.11 -7.83
C LEU A 184 -10.56 -3.93 -8.80
N VAL A 185 -11.61 -3.69 -9.59
CA VAL A 185 -11.69 -2.56 -10.52
C VAL A 185 -12.28 -1.33 -9.84
N GLN A 186 -13.26 -1.52 -8.97
CA GLN A 186 -13.93 -0.47 -8.17
C GLN A 186 -14.43 -1.06 -6.85
N ILE A 187 -14.76 -0.18 -5.91
CA ILE A 187 -15.43 -0.53 -4.65
C ILE A 187 -16.87 -0.02 -4.67
N ASP A 188 -17.69 -0.53 -3.75
CA ASP A 188 -19.01 0.05 -3.46
C ASP A 188 -18.83 1.35 -2.67
N PHE A 189 -19.41 2.46 -3.18
CA PHE A 189 -19.29 3.83 -2.68
C PHE A 189 -20.43 4.25 -1.75
#